data_41b729e910413eaa1677b0f15bacc1e6
#
_entry.id   41b729e910413eaa1677b0f15bacc1e6
#
_cell.length_a   1.000
_cell.length_b   1.000
_cell.length_c   1.000
_cell.angle_alpha   90.00
_cell.angle_beta   90.00
_cell.angle_gamma   90.00
#
_symmetry.space_group_name_H-M   'P 1'
#
loop_
_entity.id
_entity.type
_entity.pdbx_description
1 polymer ?
#
loop_
_entity_poly.entity_id
_entity_poly.type
_entity_poly.pdbx_seq_one_letter_code
_entity_poly.pdbx_strand_id
1 'polypeptide(L)'
;MGVGATFLTSESFDKPELINVLKDSIVKISPNDKIILETIISNFEKDDFSLITPQQIHFLKKNPKSIWTEYIIFRYKFTNFPKDHIDSEIPSHLIVEPVSACNIRCIMCFQVDESFSGNKEFMGNMDLELFKKVIDDAENIGIQAVTLSGRGEPTLHPRLGDMLDYCKGKFFDLKMNTNATRLNETLM
;
A
#
# COMPACT_ATOMS: atom_id res chain seq x y z
N MET A 1 -4.61 -24.88 12.30
CA MET A 1 -5.67 -25.32 11.36
C MET A 1 -5.87 -24.20 10.37
N GLY A 2 -5.49 -24.44 9.10
CA GLY A 2 -5.43 -23.40 8.09
C GLY A 2 -6.81 -23.05 7.55
N VAL A 3 -7.18 -21.79 7.66
CA VAL A 3 -8.41 -21.19 7.11
C VAL A 3 -8.07 -20.57 5.73
N GLY A 4 -7.42 -21.32 4.86
CA GLY A 4 -6.85 -20.72 3.62
C GLY A 4 -7.45 -21.19 2.29
N ALA A 5 -8.17 -22.30 2.26
CA ALA A 5 -8.41 -22.99 0.98
C ALA A 5 -9.81 -22.81 0.35
N THR A 6 -10.76 -22.18 1.01
CA THR A 6 -12.17 -22.27 0.58
C THR A 6 -12.75 -21.01 -0.09
N PHE A 7 -12.01 -19.90 -0.17
CA PHE A 7 -12.55 -18.62 -0.67
C PHE A 7 -12.34 -18.35 -2.16
N LEU A 8 -11.67 -19.23 -2.89
CA LEU A 8 -11.41 -19.04 -4.33
C LEU A 8 -12.49 -19.62 -5.25
N THR A 9 -13.62 -20.10 -4.73
CA THR A 9 -14.56 -20.95 -5.45
C THR A 9 -15.76 -20.28 -6.09
N SER A 10 -15.97 -18.95 -6.02
CA SER A 10 -17.27 -18.43 -6.48
C SER A 10 -17.26 -17.37 -7.60
N GLU A 11 -16.15 -16.88 -8.07
CA GLU A 11 -16.14 -16.03 -9.25
C GLU A 11 -14.95 -16.37 -10.15
N SER A 12 -15.24 -16.67 -11.40
CA SER A 12 -14.30 -17.09 -12.44
C SER A 12 -13.14 -16.09 -12.64
N PHE A 13 -12.08 -16.27 -11.90
CA PHE A 13 -10.78 -15.68 -12.22
C PHE A 13 -10.02 -16.70 -13.07
N ASP A 14 -9.56 -16.28 -14.25
CA ASP A 14 -8.84 -17.15 -15.17
C ASP A 14 -7.42 -17.39 -14.65
N LYS A 15 -7.25 -18.47 -13.88
CA LYS A 15 -5.97 -18.89 -13.31
C LYS A 15 -4.92 -19.19 -14.39
N PRO A 16 -5.23 -19.95 -15.46
CA PRO A 16 -4.35 -20.15 -16.60
C PRO A 16 -3.88 -18.86 -17.23
N GLU A 17 -4.77 -17.90 -17.41
CA GLU A 17 -4.44 -16.60 -17.98
C GLU A 17 -3.43 -15.84 -17.10
N LEU A 18 -3.63 -15.82 -15.77
CA LEU A 18 -2.69 -15.20 -14.83
C LEU A 18 -1.30 -15.83 -14.99
N ILE A 19 -1.21 -17.16 -14.93
CA ILE A 19 0.08 -17.88 -15.05
C ILE A 19 0.77 -17.52 -16.36
N ASN A 20 0.04 -17.45 -17.48
CA ASN A 20 0.62 -17.08 -18.77
C ASN A 20 1.16 -15.66 -18.77
N VAL A 21 0.42 -14.68 -18.25
CA VAL A 21 0.88 -13.29 -18.13
C VAL A 21 2.17 -13.18 -17.30
N LEU A 22 2.24 -13.92 -16.18
CA LEU A 22 3.43 -13.94 -15.34
C LEU A 22 4.63 -14.56 -16.06
N LYS A 23 4.45 -15.68 -16.78
CA LYS A 23 5.50 -16.34 -17.57
C LYS A 23 6.06 -15.45 -18.68
N ASP A 24 5.19 -14.76 -19.40
CA ASP A 24 5.59 -13.86 -20.49
C ASP A 24 6.40 -12.65 -19.99
N SER A 25 6.23 -12.31 -18.71
CA SER A 25 6.92 -11.17 -18.10
C SER A 25 8.32 -11.50 -17.54
N ILE A 26 8.65 -12.77 -17.35
CA ILE A 26 9.91 -13.25 -16.73
C ILE A 26 11.17 -12.68 -17.41
N VAL A 27 11.12 -12.43 -18.70
CA VAL A 27 12.29 -11.98 -19.50
C VAL A 27 12.58 -10.49 -19.29
N LYS A 28 11.63 -9.74 -18.74
CA LYS A 28 11.67 -8.26 -18.69
C LYS A 28 11.94 -7.69 -17.29
N ILE A 29 12.12 -8.54 -16.28
CA ILE A 29 12.23 -8.12 -14.88
C ILE A 29 13.65 -8.31 -14.33
N SER A 30 13.93 -7.70 -13.17
CA SER A 30 15.21 -7.81 -12.51
C SER A 30 15.54 -9.27 -12.10
N PRO A 31 16.82 -9.65 -11.96
CA PRO A 31 17.19 -11.01 -11.51
C PRO A 31 16.56 -11.40 -10.18
N ASN A 32 16.47 -10.47 -9.21
CA ASN A 32 15.88 -10.71 -7.90
C ASN A 32 14.36 -10.94 -8.02
N ASP A 33 13.68 -10.13 -8.83
CA ASP A 33 12.24 -10.28 -9.06
C ASP A 33 11.91 -11.55 -9.84
N LYS A 34 12.84 -12.00 -10.68
CA LYS A 34 12.69 -13.26 -11.42
C LYS A 34 12.57 -14.45 -10.47
N ILE A 35 13.42 -14.54 -9.45
CA ILE A 35 13.37 -15.61 -8.45
C ILE A 35 12.01 -15.60 -7.73
N ILE A 36 11.54 -14.41 -7.35
CA ILE A 36 10.23 -14.26 -6.71
C ILE A 36 9.12 -14.75 -7.64
N LEU A 37 9.13 -14.30 -8.90
CA LEU A 37 8.10 -14.63 -9.87
C LEU A 37 8.08 -16.13 -10.21
N GLU A 38 9.25 -16.77 -10.35
CA GLU A 38 9.37 -18.21 -10.55
C GLU A 38 8.78 -19.00 -9.38
N THR A 39 9.01 -18.53 -8.15
CA THR A 39 8.41 -19.12 -6.94
C THR A 39 6.89 -19.03 -6.97
N ILE A 40 6.35 -17.86 -7.30
CA ILE A 40 4.90 -17.63 -7.38
C ILE A 40 4.28 -18.51 -8.46
N ILE A 41 4.86 -18.54 -9.66
CA ILE A 41 4.39 -19.37 -10.80
C ILE A 41 4.39 -20.84 -10.40
N SER A 42 5.48 -21.32 -9.79
CA SER A 42 5.57 -22.74 -9.35
C SER A 42 4.48 -23.12 -8.37
N ASN A 43 4.08 -22.23 -7.46
CA ASN A 43 2.98 -22.47 -6.54
C ASN A 43 1.63 -22.49 -7.27
N PHE A 44 1.40 -21.53 -8.17
CA PHE A 44 0.15 -21.45 -8.93
C PHE A 44 -0.04 -22.65 -9.88
N GLU A 45 1.03 -23.18 -10.47
CA GLU A 45 1.00 -24.40 -11.28
C GLU A 45 0.61 -25.65 -10.49
N LYS A 46 0.91 -25.66 -9.18
CA LYS A 46 0.50 -26.71 -8.24
C LYS A 46 -0.90 -26.45 -7.62
N ASP A 47 -1.64 -25.48 -8.17
CA ASP A 47 -2.94 -25.03 -7.67
C ASP A 47 -2.88 -24.43 -6.25
N ASP A 48 -1.68 -24.03 -5.80
CA ASP A 48 -1.48 -23.31 -4.52
C ASP A 48 -1.52 -21.80 -4.75
N PHE A 49 -2.67 -21.20 -4.44
CA PHE A 49 -2.90 -19.75 -4.53
C PHE A 49 -2.85 -19.07 -3.15
N SER A 50 -2.23 -19.68 -2.15
CA SER A 50 -2.11 -19.12 -0.78
C SER A 50 -1.34 -17.79 -0.72
N LEU A 51 -0.51 -17.52 -1.74
CA LEU A 51 0.26 -16.26 -1.85
C LEU A 51 -0.58 -15.07 -2.34
N ILE A 52 -1.84 -15.28 -2.75
CA ILE A 52 -2.71 -14.22 -3.25
C ILE A 52 -4.05 -14.20 -2.51
N THR A 53 -4.48 -13.03 -2.09
CA THR A 53 -5.73 -12.83 -1.36
C THR A 53 -6.90 -12.53 -2.30
N PRO A 54 -8.17 -12.70 -1.86
CA PRO A 54 -9.35 -12.32 -2.64
C PRO A 54 -9.35 -10.83 -3.04
N GLN A 55 -8.84 -9.94 -2.18
CA GLN A 55 -8.73 -8.51 -2.49
C GLN A 55 -7.73 -8.25 -3.62
N GLN A 56 -6.62 -8.98 -3.63
CA GLN A 56 -5.62 -8.88 -4.70
C GLN A 56 -6.18 -9.40 -6.03
N ILE A 57 -6.92 -10.51 -6.02
CA ILE A 57 -7.64 -11.01 -7.20
C ILE A 57 -8.63 -9.96 -7.71
N HIS A 58 -9.38 -9.33 -6.81
CA HIS A 58 -10.30 -8.26 -7.20
C HIS A 58 -9.57 -7.07 -7.85
N PHE A 59 -8.40 -6.71 -7.33
CA PHE A 59 -7.54 -5.68 -7.95
C PHE A 59 -7.14 -6.08 -9.36
N LEU A 60 -6.63 -7.30 -9.56
CA LEU A 60 -6.21 -7.79 -10.87
C LEU A 60 -7.36 -7.77 -11.89
N LYS A 61 -8.57 -8.18 -11.50
CA LYS A 61 -9.76 -8.14 -12.36
C LYS A 61 -10.12 -6.73 -12.85
N LYS A 62 -9.87 -5.72 -12.03
CA LYS A 62 -10.21 -4.31 -12.34
C LYS A 62 -9.14 -3.55 -13.09
N ASN A 63 -7.94 -4.11 -13.21
CA ASN A 63 -6.79 -3.42 -13.75
C ASN A 63 -6.22 -4.13 -14.99
N PRO A 64 -5.54 -3.38 -15.88
CA PRO A 64 -4.93 -3.96 -17.08
C PRO A 64 -3.90 -5.04 -16.76
N LYS A 65 -3.82 -6.08 -17.60
CA LYS A 65 -2.86 -7.18 -17.44
C LYS A 65 -1.40 -6.73 -17.45
N SER A 66 -1.11 -5.60 -18.07
CA SER A 66 0.24 -5.03 -18.13
C SER A 66 0.86 -4.71 -16.76
N ILE A 67 0.04 -4.50 -15.72
CA ILE A 67 0.52 -4.21 -14.37
C ILE A 67 0.45 -5.42 -13.42
N TRP A 68 -0.11 -6.55 -13.86
CA TRP A 68 -0.35 -7.71 -12.99
C TRP A 68 0.93 -8.25 -12.37
N THR A 69 1.97 -8.41 -13.17
CA THR A 69 3.26 -8.95 -12.71
C THR A 69 3.89 -8.05 -11.66
N GLU A 70 3.96 -6.76 -11.94
CA GLU A 70 4.53 -5.79 -11.01
C GLU A 70 3.75 -5.75 -9.69
N TYR A 71 2.42 -5.72 -9.77
CA TYR A 71 1.56 -5.74 -8.59
C TYR A 71 1.75 -7.02 -7.75
N ILE A 72 1.83 -8.18 -8.37
CA ILE A 72 2.02 -9.46 -7.66
C ILE A 72 3.39 -9.51 -6.99
N ILE A 73 4.46 -9.07 -7.64
CA ILE A 73 5.80 -8.99 -7.05
C ILE A 73 5.80 -8.02 -5.87
N PHE A 74 5.19 -6.85 -6.04
CA PHE A 74 5.02 -5.88 -4.96
C PHE A 74 4.32 -6.51 -3.75
N ARG A 75 3.19 -7.19 -3.96
CA ARG A 75 2.43 -7.82 -2.86
C ARG A 75 3.20 -8.94 -2.19
N TYR A 76 3.96 -9.70 -2.94
CA TYR A 76 4.85 -10.73 -2.39
C TYR A 76 5.92 -10.11 -1.48
N LYS A 77 6.65 -9.11 -1.96
CA LYS A 77 7.68 -8.40 -1.19
C LYS A 77 7.07 -7.76 0.06
N PHE A 78 5.97 -7.02 -0.09
CA PHE A 78 5.28 -6.35 1.01
C PHE A 78 4.86 -7.30 2.13
N THR A 79 4.46 -8.53 1.77
CA THR A 79 3.95 -9.50 2.74
C THR A 79 5.04 -10.37 3.34
N ASN A 80 6.02 -10.78 2.54
CA ASN A 80 6.98 -11.82 2.96
C ASN A 80 8.32 -11.25 3.42
N PHE A 81 8.85 -10.20 2.79
CA PHE A 81 10.15 -9.65 3.17
C PHE A 81 10.24 -9.25 4.65
N PRO A 82 9.24 -8.56 5.25
CA PRO A 82 9.28 -8.27 6.68
C PRO A 82 9.25 -9.51 7.57
N LYS A 83 8.56 -10.59 7.16
CA LYS A 83 8.50 -11.84 7.91
C LYS A 83 9.83 -12.60 7.89
N ASP A 84 10.50 -12.54 6.75
CA ASP A 84 11.73 -13.27 6.50
C ASP A 84 12.98 -12.41 6.82
N HIS A 85 12.78 -11.19 7.37
CA HIS A 85 13.83 -10.21 7.67
C HIS A 85 14.72 -9.90 6.46
N ILE A 86 14.10 -9.80 5.27
CA ILE A 86 14.79 -9.48 4.02
C ILE A 86 14.71 -7.97 3.80
N ASP A 87 15.87 -7.33 3.66
CA ASP A 87 15.96 -5.92 3.31
C ASP A 87 15.69 -5.72 1.81
N SER A 88 14.82 -4.76 1.51
CA SER A 88 14.60 -4.29 0.13
C SER A 88 15.57 -3.17 -0.19
N GLU A 89 16.14 -3.17 -1.41
CA GLU A 89 16.93 -2.03 -1.92
C GLU A 89 16.08 -0.74 -1.95
N ILE A 90 14.81 -0.88 -2.26
CA ILE A 90 13.83 0.21 -2.29
C ILE A 90 12.69 -0.17 -1.33
N PRO A 91 12.32 0.71 -0.39
CA PRO A 91 11.15 0.48 0.44
C PRO A 91 9.89 0.31 -0.42
N SER A 92 9.12 -0.75 -0.18
CA SER A 92 7.87 -0.99 -0.90
C SER A 92 6.73 -0.08 -0.45
N HIS A 93 6.89 0.60 0.69
CA HIS A 93 5.83 1.37 1.34
C HIS A 93 6.40 2.60 2.06
N LEU A 94 5.73 3.72 1.88
CA LEU A 94 6.02 4.99 2.54
C LEU A 94 4.85 5.38 3.46
N ILE A 95 5.17 5.80 4.68
CA ILE A 95 4.21 6.44 5.59
C ILE A 95 4.51 7.93 5.61
N VAL A 96 3.52 8.74 5.30
CA VAL A 96 3.60 10.20 5.33
C VAL A 96 2.65 10.72 6.39
N GLU A 97 3.17 11.58 7.28
CA GLU A 97 2.37 12.29 8.28
C GLU A 97 2.00 13.67 7.76
N PRO A 98 0.75 13.88 7.28
CA PRO A 98 0.35 15.19 6.75
C PRO A 98 0.10 16.22 7.85
N VAL A 99 -0.25 15.79 9.06
CA VAL A 99 -0.52 16.66 10.22
C VAL A 99 -0.22 15.91 11.50
N SER A 100 0.39 16.58 12.47
CA SER A 100 0.71 16.01 13.78
C SER A 100 -0.37 16.24 14.85
N ALA A 101 -1.34 17.12 14.61
CA ALA A 101 -2.46 17.35 15.52
C ALA A 101 -3.56 16.28 15.37
N CYS A 102 -4.21 15.93 16.47
CA CYS A 102 -5.38 15.05 16.49
C CYS A 102 -6.49 15.67 17.34
N ASN A 103 -7.74 15.45 16.94
CA ASN A 103 -8.93 15.99 17.61
C ASN A 103 -9.57 15.04 18.62
N ILE A 104 -8.98 13.85 18.81
CA ILE A 104 -9.38 12.91 19.87
C ILE A 104 -8.18 12.54 20.72
N ARG A 105 -8.45 11.92 21.89
CA ARG A 105 -7.44 11.48 22.87
C ARG A 105 -7.69 10.02 23.22
N CYS A 106 -7.31 9.12 22.28
CA CYS A 106 -7.42 7.67 22.52
C CYS A 106 -6.48 7.29 23.68
N ILE A 107 -6.96 6.52 24.63
CA ILE A 107 -6.23 6.18 25.87
C ILE A 107 -4.90 5.44 25.63
N MET A 108 -4.75 4.75 24.49
CA MET A 108 -3.52 4.07 24.09
C MET A 108 -2.59 4.94 23.23
N CYS A 109 -2.97 6.16 22.89
CA CYS A 109 -2.22 7.02 21.99
C CYS A 109 -1.38 8.03 22.79
N PHE A 110 -0.14 8.25 22.37
CA PHE A 110 0.74 9.25 23.00
C PHE A 110 0.20 10.70 22.90
N GLN A 111 -0.81 10.97 22.08
CA GLN A 111 -1.53 12.25 22.03
C GLN A 111 -2.25 12.62 23.34
N VAL A 112 -2.38 11.67 24.29
CA VAL A 112 -2.88 11.98 25.65
C VAL A 112 -1.84 12.73 26.50
N ASP A 113 -0.56 12.62 26.13
CA ASP A 113 0.51 13.33 26.80
C ASP A 113 0.48 14.82 26.41
N GLU A 114 0.17 15.68 27.37
CA GLU A 114 0.08 17.11 27.17
C GLU A 114 1.44 17.76 26.90
N SER A 115 2.53 17.14 27.35
CA SER A 115 3.88 17.66 27.08
C SER A 115 4.20 17.57 25.58
N PHE A 116 3.61 16.60 24.88
CA PHE A 116 3.68 16.45 23.44
C PHE A 116 2.59 17.25 22.72
N SER A 117 1.31 16.95 23.02
CA SER A 117 0.17 17.51 22.27
C SER A 117 -0.06 19.00 22.52
N GLY A 118 0.42 19.54 23.65
CA GLY A 118 0.41 20.95 23.96
C GLY A 118 1.61 21.75 23.44
N ASN A 119 2.65 21.08 22.98
CA ASN A 119 3.86 21.75 22.49
C ASN A 119 3.73 22.14 21.02
N LYS A 120 3.73 23.44 20.75
CA LYS A 120 3.59 24.00 19.38
C LYS A 120 4.73 23.60 18.44
N GLU A 121 5.90 23.26 18.96
CA GLU A 121 7.04 22.80 18.16
C GLU A 121 6.79 21.43 17.52
N PHE A 122 5.94 20.60 18.15
CA PHE A 122 5.60 19.26 17.66
C PHE A 122 4.32 19.23 16.84
N MET A 123 3.57 20.34 16.82
CA MET A 123 2.28 20.44 16.13
C MET A 123 2.42 21.23 14.83
N GLY A 124 1.96 20.66 13.73
CA GLY A 124 2.01 21.34 12.44
C GLY A 124 1.31 20.58 11.33
N ASN A 125 1.19 21.26 10.20
CA ASN A 125 0.74 20.69 8.94
C ASN A 125 1.93 20.62 7.99
N MET A 126 2.04 19.53 7.24
CA MET A 126 3.01 19.42 6.17
C MET A 126 2.66 20.42 5.05
N ASP A 127 3.64 21.15 4.57
CA ASP A 127 3.45 22.01 3.40
C ASP A 127 3.11 21.18 2.16
N LEU A 128 2.19 21.68 1.32
CA LEU A 128 1.73 20.95 0.14
C LEU A 128 2.85 20.74 -0.90
N GLU A 129 3.73 21.70 -1.09
CA GLU A 129 4.82 21.57 -2.07
C GLU A 129 5.88 20.58 -1.56
N LEU A 130 6.15 20.59 -0.24
CA LEU A 130 6.97 19.55 0.39
C LEU A 130 6.33 18.16 0.21
N PHE A 131 5.02 18.04 0.43
CA PHE A 131 4.29 16.79 0.21
C PHE A 131 4.44 16.31 -1.23
N LYS A 132 4.18 17.15 -2.21
CA LYS A 132 4.32 16.82 -3.64
C LYS A 132 5.73 16.33 -3.97
N LYS A 133 6.75 17.04 -3.46
CA LYS A 133 8.13 16.62 -3.64
C LYS A 133 8.41 15.23 -3.08
N VAL A 134 7.92 14.93 -1.87
CA VAL A 134 8.07 13.60 -1.25
C VAL A 134 7.36 12.52 -2.08
N ILE A 135 6.17 12.80 -2.60
CA ILE A 135 5.43 11.86 -3.45
C ILE A 135 6.13 11.62 -4.79
N ASP A 136 6.66 12.67 -5.42
CA ASP A 136 7.41 12.55 -6.69
C ASP A 136 8.72 11.78 -6.47
N ASP A 137 9.46 12.06 -5.41
CA ASP A 137 10.67 11.33 -5.06
C ASP A 137 10.34 9.84 -4.80
N ALA A 138 9.22 9.55 -4.11
CA ALA A 138 8.77 8.18 -3.85
C ALA A 138 8.40 7.44 -5.14
N GLU A 139 7.65 8.07 -6.04
CA GLU A 139 7.30 7.53 -7.37
C GLU A 139 8.56 7.27 -8.21
N ASN A 140 9.47 8.22 -8.27
CA ASN A 140 10.70 8.14 -9.05
C ASN A 140 11.63 7.00 -8.62
N ILE A 141 11.72 6.71 -7.31
CA ILE A 141 12.53 5.60 -6.81
C ILE A 141 11.80 4.25 -6.83
N GLY A 142 10.51 4.22 -7.21
CA GLY A 142 9.73 2.99 -7.37
C GLY A 142 9.01 2.51 -6.11
N ILE A 143 8.70 3.39 -5.15
CA ILE A 143 7.80 3.04 -4.04
C ILE A 143 6.39 2.81 -4.59
N GLN A 144 5.76 1.71 -4.17
CA GLN A 144 4.51 1.23 -4.77
C GLN A 144 3.28 1.40 -3.86
N ALA A 145 3.48 1.80 -2.60
CA ALA A 145 2.40 2.08 -1.66
C ALA A 145 2.68 3.30 -0.78
N VAL A 146 1.64 4.07 -0.51
CA VAL A 146 1.69 5.22 0.40
C VAL A 146 0.55 5.14 1.41
N THR A 147 0.86 5.40 2.67
CA THR A 147 -0.15 5.57 3.71
C THR A 147 -0.04 6.96 4.31
N LEU A 148 -1.13 7.72 4.26
CA LEU A 148 -1.26 8.97 5.00
C LEU A 148 -1.65 8.62 6.43
N SER A 149 -0.69 8.70 7.34
CA SER A 149 -0.85 8.31 8.74
C SER A 149 0.31 8.85 9.56
N GLY A 150 0.18 8.84 10.85
CA GLY A 150 1.24 9.22 11.78
C GLY A 150 0.67 9.54 13.13
N ARG A 151 1.18 10.60 13.73
CA ARG A 151 0.78 11.05 15.06
C ARG A 151 -0.57 11.74 15.09
N GLY A 152 -0.94 12.40 14.00
CA GLY A 152 -2.15 13.19 13.90
C GLY A 152 -3.32 12.51 13.22
N GLU A 153 -4.38 13.27 13.05
CA GLU A 153 -5.56 12.88 12.27
C GLU A 153 -5.50 13.53 10.88
N PRO A 154 -5.28 12.77 9.80
CA PRO A 154 -5.09 13.32 8.45
C PRO A 154 -6.22 14.24 7.98
N THR A 155 -7.47 13.97 8.39
CA THR A 155 -8.64 14.78 8.00
C THR A 155 -8.67 16.18 8.62
N LEU A 156 -7.73 16.49 9.52
CA LEU A 156 -7.54 17.86 10.02
C LEU A 156 -6.67 18.71 9.09
N HIS A 157 -5.96 18.08 8.13
CA HIS A 157 -5.13 18.84 7.20
C HIS A 157 -5.99 19.63 6.21
N PRO A 158 -5.81 20.98 6.12
CA PRO A 158 -6.68 21.83 5.30
C PRO A 158 -6.60 21.56 3.80
N ARG A 159 -5.50 20.96 3.33
CA ARG A 159 -5.25 20.64 1.92
C ARG A 159 -5.25 19.13 1.66
N LEU A 160 -5.94 18.33 2.50
CA LEU A 160 -5.96 16.86 2.35
C LEU A 160 -6.50 16.42 0.97
N GLY A 161 -7.56 17.07 0.49
CA GLY A 161 -8.12 16.78 -0.84
C GLY A 161 -7.08 16.92 -1.95
N ASP A 162 -6.32 18.01 -1.96
CA ASP A 162 -5.26 18.23 -2.94
C ASP A 162 -4.15 17.18 -2.83
N MET A 163 -3.81 16.75 -1.61
CA MET A 163 -2.83 15.67 -1.38
C MET A 163 -3.30 14.33 -1.94
N LEU A 164 -4.56 13.97 -1.70
CA LEU A 164 -5.17 12.74 -2.23
C LEU A 164 -5.24 12.76 -3.76
N ASP A 165 -5.69 13.88 -4.33
CA ASP A 165 -5.72 14.07 -5.79
C ASP A 165 -4.34 13.97 -6.43
N TYR A 166 -3.33 14.51 -5.76
CA TYR A 166 -1.95 14.44 -6.23
C TYR A 166 -1.37 13.02 -6.25
N CYS A 167 -1.79 12.18 -5.33
CA CYS A 167 -1.39 10.77 -5.27
C CYS A 167 -2.14 9.86 -6.25
N LYS A 168 -3.22 10.34 -6.86
CA LYS A 168 -4.11 9.53 -7.70
C LYS A 168 -3.37 8.90 -8.87
N GLY A 169 -3.42 7.58 -8.94
CA GLY A 169 -2.83 6.80 -10.03
C GLY A 169 -1.32 6.59 -9.97
N LYS A 170 -0.62 7.14 -8.95
CA LYS A 170 0.83 7.01 -8.79
C LYS A 170 1.26 5.73 -8.09
N PHE A 171 0.40 5.13 -7.29
CA PHE A 171 0.70 3.98 -6.42
C PHE A 171 -0.33 2.87 -6.56
N PHE A 172 0.07 1.63 -6.34
CA PHE A 172 -0.88 0.51 -6.26
C PHE A 172 -1.78 0.58 -5.03
N ASP A 173 -1.21 0.98 -3.88
CA ASP A 173 -1.95 1.19 -2.65
C ASP A 173 -1.80 2.64 -2.17
N LEU A 174 -2.91 3.38 -2.14
CA LEU A 174 -3.04 4.63 -1.40
C LEU A 174 -3.99 4.40 -0.24
N LYS A 175 -3.49 4.53 0.98
CA LYS A 175 -4.24 4.32 2.21
C LYS A 175 -4.20 5.56 3.09
N MET A 176 -5.26 5.75 3.87
CA MET A 176 -5.30 6.74 4.93
C MET A 176 -5.82 6.08 6.21
N ASN A 177 -5.10 6.27 7.31
CA ASN A 177 -5.60 5.91 8.64
C ASN A 177 -6.26 7.12 9.26
N THR A 178 -7.54 7.01 9.60
CA THR A 178 -8.33 8.13 10.12
C THR A 178 -9.28 7.66 11.23
N ASN A 179 -9.56 8.55 12.18
CA ASN A 179 -10.62 8.37 13.17
C ASN A 179 -12.02 8.67 12.60
N ALA A 180 -12.08 9.10 11.34
CA ALA A 180 -13.29 9.38 10.58
C ALA A 180 -14.21 10.50 11.12
N THR A 181 -13.84 11.21 12.19
CA THR A 181 -14.70 12.23 12.81
C THR A 181 -15.00 13.43 11.91
N ARG A 182 -14.19 13.63 10.87
CA ARG A 182 -14.33 14.71 9.88
C ARG A 182 -14.62 14.22 8.46
N LEU A 183 -14.84 12.94 8.27
CA LEU A 183 -15.26 12.44 6.96
C LEU A 183 -16.68 12.95 6.67
N ASN A 184 -16.82 13.55 5.51
CA ASN A 184 -18.10 14.02 4.97
C ASN A 184 -18.13 13.76 3.45
N GLU A 185 -19.27 14.00 2.82
CA GLU A 185 -19.46 13.77 1.38
C GLU A 185 -18.49 14.55 0.47
N THR A 186 -17.91 15.64 0.97
CA THR A 186 -16.95 16.46 0.21
C THR A 186 -15.54 15.83 0.19
N LEU A 187 -15.22 14.99 1.20
CA LEU A 187 -13.92 14.31 1.33
C LEU A 187 -13.97 12.86 0.83
N MET A 188 -15.13 12.35 0.49
CA MET A 188 -15.35 11.02 -0.07
C MET A 188 -15.53 11.07 -1.58
#